data_e199995b60ca8281e1aca4ed26a9c9d3
#
_entry.id   e199995b60ca8281e1aca4ed26a9c9d3
#
_cell.length_a   1.000
_cell.length_b   1.000
_cell.length_c   1.000
_cell.angle_alpha   90.00
_cell.angle_beta   90.00
_cell.angle_gamma   90.00
#
_symmetry.space_group_name_H-M   'P 1'
#
loop_
_entity.id
_entity.type
_entity.pdbx_description
1 polymer ?
#
loop_
_entity_poly.entity_id
_entity_poly.type
_entity_poly.pdbx_seq_one_letter_code
_entity_poly.pdbx_strand_id
1 'polypeptide(L)'
;MTGGVAYVFDQYGTLDARVNHESVELKAPTAGELAQIRELIQEHVDATQSPRGIKLLYSFETMSKHFVKVIPTEYERVLAIVAAAEPVGKTHAQAEELAFDIVTGRASAADVARFDVTGAASVAASSVASNKKEA
;
A
#
# COMPACT_ATOMS: atom_id res chain seq x y z
N MET A 1 9.66 -6.86 2.94
CA MET A 1 8.25 -7.21 3.23
C MET A 1 7.69 -7.99 2.07
N THR A 2 7.00 -9.08 2.33
CA THR A 2 6.39 -9.93 1.29
C THR A 2 4.87 -9.79 1.21
N GLY A 3 4.25 -9.13 2.20
CA GLY A 3 2.82 -8.86 2.28
C GLY A 3 2.51 -7.97 3.47
N GLY A 4 1.27 -7.51 3.54
CA GLY A 4 0.79 -6.63 4.61
C GLY A 4 1.19 -5.17 4.43
N VAL A 5 0.73 -4.33 5.36
CA VAL A 5 0.98 -2.89 5.39
C VAL A 5 1.62 -2.54 6.73
N ALA A 6 2.61 -1.66 6.72
CA ALA A 6 3.17 -1.10 7.93
C ALA A 6 2.94 0.41 7.98
N TYR A 7 2.66 0.94 9.16
CA TYR A 7 2.57 2.37 9.41
C TYR A 7 3.73 2.79 10.31
N VAL A 8 4.55 3.71 9.82
CA VAL A 8 5.75 4.18 10.51
C VAL A 8 5.57 5.63 10.89
N PHE A 9 5.84 5.95 12.15
CA PHE A 9 5.89 7.34 12.61
C PHE A 9 7.27 7.92 12.33
N ASP A 10 7.38 8.69 11.24
CA ASP A 10 8.61 9.32 10.78
C ASP A 10 8.63 10.82 11.13
N GLN A 11 8.93 11.11 12.37
CA GLN A 11 8.96 12.49 12.89
C GLN A 11 9.95 13.39 12.16
N TYR A 12 11.03 12.82 11.63
CA TYR A 12 12.16 13.56 11.08
C TYR A 12 12.29 13.46 9.55
N GLY A 13 11.41 12.73 8.88
CA GLY A 13 11.46 12.54 7.42
C GLY A 13 12.69 11.74 6.96
N THR A 14 13.14 10.79 7.75
CA THR A 14 14.35 10.00 7.45
C THR A 14 14.06 8.61 6.90
N LEU A 15 12.79 8.21 6.85
CA LEU A 15 12.40 6.88 6.44
C LEU A 15 12.71 6.62 4.96
N ASP A 16 12.48 7.61 4.11
CA ASP A 16 12.67 7.51 2.66
C ASP A 16 14.09 7.05 2.29
N ALA A 17 15.12 7.59 2.96
CA ALA A 17 16.51 7.21 2.74
C ALA A 17 16.89 5.81 3.30
N ARG A 18 15.98 5.13 3.99
CA ARG A 18 16.23 3.85 4.69
C ARG A 18 15.45 2.68 4.13
N VAL A 19 14.57 2.91 3.17
CA VAL A 19 13.76 1.86 2.54
C VAL A 19 14.32 1.49 1.17
N ASN A 20 14.05 0.26 0.76
CA ASN A 20 14.32 -0.18 -0.62
C ASN A 20 13.09 0.08 -1.48
N HIS A 21 13.13 1.13 -2.29
CA HIS A 21 12.06 1.56 -3.18
C HIS A 21 11.77 0.58 -4.34
N GLU A 22 12.64 -0.39 -4.59
CA GLU A 22 12.38 -1.45 -5.58
C GLU A 22 11.30 -2.44 -5.09
N SER A 23 11.16 -2.58 -3.77
CA SER A 23 10.28 -3.59 -3.17
C SER A 23 9.09 -3.02 -2.40
N VAL A 24 9.14 -1.74 -2.02
CA VAL A 24 8.06 -1.08 -1.27
C VAL A 24 7.83 0.35 -1.75
N GLU A 25 6.57 0.78 -1.62
CA GLU A 25 6.17 2.17 -1.81
C GLU A 25 5.88 2.84 -0.47
N LEU A 26 6.17 4.14 -0.41
CA LEU A 26 5.83 5.01 0.71
C LEU A 26 4.66 5.91 0.31
N LYS A 27 3.60 5.88 1.11
CA LYS A 27 2.38 6.66 0.87
C LYS A 27 1.91 7.35 2.14
N ALA A 28 1.13 8.41 1.99
CA ALA A 28 0.41 8.97 3.12
C ALA A 28 -0.76 8.04 3.49
N PRO A 29 -1.00 7.76 4.78
CA PRO A 29 -2.18 7.03 5.20
C PRO A 29 -3.46 7.81 4.87
N THR A 30 -4.52 7.10 4.51
CA THR A 30 -5.86 7.67 4.34
C THR A 30 -6.47 8.08 5.69
N ALA A 31 -7.54 8.87 5.67
CA ALA A 31 -8.25 9.25 6.90
C ALA A 31 -8.78 8.04 7.69
N GLY A 32 -9.26 7.00 7.00
CA GLY A 32 -9.69 5.75 7.63
C GLY A 32 -8.53 4.99 8.28
N GLU A 33 -7.39 4.93 7.61
CA GLU A 33 -6.17 4.30 8.16
C GLU A 33 -5.62 5.07 9.35
N LEU A 34 -5.69 6.41 9.33
CA LEU A 34 -5.29 7.23 10.49
C LEU A 34 -6.20 6.98 11.70
N ALA A 35 -7.51 6.77 11.49
CA ALA A 35 -8.41 6.38 12.56
C ALA A 35 -8.04 5.02 13.17
N GLN A 36 -7.72 4.03 12.34
CA GLN A 36 -7.23 2.71 12.79
C GLN A 36 -5.90 2.81 13.55
N ILE A 37 -4.95 3.61 13.06
CA ILE A 37 -3.68 3.86 13.74
C ILE A 37 -3.91 4.44 15.13
N ARG A 38 -4.82 5.41 15.23
CA ARG A 38 -5.18 6.02 16.52
C ARG A 38 -5.75 4.99 17.51
N GLU A 39 -6.65 4.14 17.03
CA GLU A 39 -7.26 3.06 17.82
C GLU A 39 -6.20 2.08 18.33
N LEU A 40 -5.31 1.61 17.45
CA LEU A 40 -4.20 0.72 17.83
C LEU A 40 -3.26 1.35 18.85
N ILE A 41 -2.96 2.65 18.73
CA ILE A 41 -2.15 3.36 19.73
C ILE A 41 -2.89 3.47 21.05
N GLN A 42 -4.22 3.68 21.03
CA GLN A 42 -5.04 3.72 22.24
C GLN A 42 -5.01 2.37 22.96
N GLU A 43 -5.25 1.27 22.24
CA GLU A 43 -5.16 -0.08 22.80
C GLU A 43 -3.79 -0.38 23.42
N HIS A 44 -2.72 0.02 22.69
CA HIS A 44 -1.36 -0.11 23.20
C HIS A 44 -1.14 0.70 24.50
N VAL A 45 -1.64 1.93 24.55
CA VAL A 45 -1.53 2.78 25.76
C VAL A 45 -2.31 2.19 26.91
N ASP A 46 -3.53 1.69 26.66
CA ASP A 46 -4.36 1.06 27.71
C ASP A 46 -3.68 -0.18 28.31
N ALA A 47 -3.01 -0.95 27.47
CA ALA A 47 -2.31 -2.15 27.90
C ALA A 47 -0.94 -1.89 28.57
N THR A 48 -0.22 -0.84 28.15
CA THR A 48 1.21 -0.65 28.53
C THR A 48 1.50 0.63 29.29
N GLN A 49 0.55 1.59 29.32
CA GLN A 49 0.73 2.95 29.87
C GLN A 49 1.95 3.67 29.25
N SER A 50 2.24 3.41 27.98
CA SER A 50 3.39 3.97 27.27
C SER A 50 3.36 5.53 27.24
N PRO A 51 4.35 6.21 27.82
CA PRO A 51 4.41 7.69 27.81
C PRO A 51 4.51 8.26 26.40
N ARG A 52 5.16 7.53 25.47
CA ARG A 52 5.26 7.92 24.06
C ARG A 52 3.92 7.79 23.34
N GLY A 53 3.18 6.72 23.60
CA GLY A 53 1.83 6.51 23.07
C GLY A 53 0.87 7.59 23.57
N ILE A 54 0.88 7.90 24.86
CA ILE A 54 0.06 8.94 25.47
C ILE A 54 0.35 10.29 24.80
N LYS A 55 1.62 10.64 24.61
CA LYS A 55 2.01 11.90 23.95
C LYS A 55 1.54 11.95 22.49
N LEU A 56 1.64 10.84 21.75
CA LEU A 56 1.15 10.75 20.37
C LEU A 56 -0.37 10.94 20.31
N LEU A 57 -1.13 10.30 21.19
CA LEU A 57 -2.59 10.45 21.24
C LEU A 57 -3.02 11.88 21.55
N TYR A 58 -2.36 12.52 22.52
CA TYR A 58 -2.69 13.90 22.92
C TYR A 58 -2.50 14.90 21.78
N SER A 59 -1.49 14.69 20.93
CA SER A 59 -1.16 15.57 19.81
C SER A 59 -1.47 14.93 18.45
N PHE A 60 -2.39 13.95 18.39
CA PHE A 60 -2.57 13.09 17.21
C PHE A 60 -2.87 13.88 15.93
N GLU A 61 -3.71 14.91 15.99
CA GLU A 61 -4.05 15.73 14.82
C GLU A 61 -2.81 16.40 14.20
N THR A 62 -1.87 16.88 15.02
CA THR A 62 -0.62 17.47 14.55
C THR A 62 0.39 16.42 14.13
N MET A 63 0.43 15.28 14.82
CA MET A 63 1.40 14.21 14.60
C MET A 63 0.99 13.26 13.49
N SER A 64 -0.28 13.17 13.15
CA SER A 64 -0.81 12.26 12.11
C SER A 64 -0.13 12.43 10.76
N LYS A 65 0.27 13.65 10.40
CA LYS A 65 0.99 13.95 9.15
C LYS A 65 2.38 13.30 9.03
N HIS A 66 2.93 12.84 10.13
CA HIS A 66 4.24 12.16 10.17
C HIS A 66 4.13 10.63 10.03
N PHE A 67 2.92 10.08 9.97
CA PHE A 67 2.75 8.66 9.66
C PHE A 67 2.94 8.42 8.18
N VAL A 68 3.73 7.41 7.87
CA VAL A 68 4.00 6.94 6.51
C VAL A 68 3.52 5.50 6.40
N LYS A 69 2.72 5.23 5.38
CA LYS A 69 2.31 3.89 5.00
C LYS A 69 3.40 3.26 4.15
N VAL A 70 3.88 2.11 4.56
CA VAL A 70 4.83 1.28 3.81
C VAL A 70 4.09 0.07 3.28
N ILE A 71 4.03 -0.08 1.96
CA ILE A 71 3.31 -1.18 1.30
C ILE A 71 4.21 -1.83 0.25
N PRO A 72 4.34 -3.17 0.20
CA PRO A 72 5.02 -3.86 -0.89
C PRO A 72 4.30 -3.61 -2.21
N THR A 73 5.05 -3.31 -3.26
CA THR A 73 4.53 -3.00 -4.60
C THR A 73 3.65 -4.13 -5.15
N GLU A 74 4.11 -5.37 -5.01
CA GLU A 74 3.35 -6.57 -5.42
C GLU A 74 2.05 -6.74 -4.63
N TYR A 75 2.08 -6.49 -3.32
CA TYR A 75 0.90 -6.61 -2.47
C TYR A 75 -0.14 -5.53 -2.78
N GLU A 76 0.28 -4.32 -3.08
CA GLU A 76 -0.62 -3.26 -3.51
C GLU A 76 -1.32 -3.62 -4.84
N ARG A 77 -0.57 -4.21 -5.77
CA ARG A 77 -1.12 -4.70 -7.03
C ARG A 77 -2.19 -5.77 -6.81
N VAL A 78 -1.94 -6.73 -5.91
CA VAL A 78 -2.93 -7.74 -5.50
C VAL A 78 -4.20 -7.08 -4.96
N LEU A 79 -4.07 -6.13 -4.03
CA LEU A 79 -5.21 -5.42 -3.44
C LEU A 79 -6.03 -4.65 -4.49
N ALA A 80 -5.37 -4.01 -5.46
CA ALA A 80 -6.04 -3.29 -6.54
C ALA A 80 -6.85 -4.24 -7.44
N ILE A 81 -6.30 -5.40 -7.77
CA ILE A 81 -6.99 -6.43 -8.57
C ILE A 81 -8.20 -6.99 -7.81
N VAL A 82 -8.05 -7.30 -6.52
CA VAL A 82 -9.16 -7.78 -5.67
C VAL A 82 -10.29 -6.74 -5.63
N ALA A 83 -9.96 -5.48 -5.37
CA ALA A 83 -10.92 -4.39 -5.33
C ALA A 83 -11.66 -4.16 -6.67
N ALA A 84 -11.01 -4.47 -7.80
CA ALA A 84 -11.62 -4.40 -9.12
C ALA A 84 -12.50 -5.62 -9.45
N ALA A 85 -12.19 -6.79 -8.90
CA ALA A 85 -12.88 -8.05 -9.21
C ALA A 85 -14.16 -8.25 -8.39
N GLU A 86 -14.22 -7.79 -7.15
CA GLU A 86 -15.39 -7.93 -6.26
C GLU A 86 -16.65 -7.26 -6.82
N PRO A 87 -16.64 -6.01 -7.33
CA PRO A 87 -17.82 -5.36 -7.90
C PRO A 87 -18.39 -6.07 -9.15
N VAL A 88 -17.59 -6.91 -9.81
CA VAL A 88 -17.97 -7.67 -11.00
C VAL A 88 -18.60 -9.03 -10.64
N GLY A 89 -18.86 -9.26 -9.33
CA GLY A 89 -19.57 -10.45 -8.84
C GLY A 89 -18.66 -11.63 -8.47
N LYS A 90 -17.35 -11.41 -8.36
CA LYS A 90 -16.44 -12.43 -7.80
C LYS A 90 -16.50 -12.41 -6.27
N THR A 91 -16.47 -13.58 -5.65
CA THR A 91 -16.28 -13.66 -4.20
C THR A 91 -14.86 -13.23 -3.84
N HIS A 92 -14.65 -12.84 -2.59
CA HIS A 92 -13.31 -12.43 -2.11
C HIS A 92 -12.24 -13.49 -2.41
N ALA A 93 -12.50 -14.76 -2.12
CA ALA A 93 -11.58 -15.86 -2.42
C ALA A 93 -11.26 -16.01 -3.92
N GLN A 94 -12.29 -15.83 -4.80
CA GLN A 94 -12.08 -15.87 -6.25
C GLN A 94 -11.30 -14.66 -6.77
N ALA A 95 -11.45 -13.51 -6.12
CA ALA A 95 -10.72 -12.30 -6.44
C ALA A 95 -9.24 -12.41 -6.03
N GLU A 96 -8.95 -13.01 -4.86
CA GLU A 96 -7.59 -13.31 -4.40
C GLU A 96 -6.89 -14.32 -5.31
N GLU A 97 -7.56 -15.41 -5.71
CA GLU A 97 -7.02 -16.41 -6.63
C GLU A 97 -6.68 -15.77 -7.99
N LEU A 98 -7.61 -14.97 -8.54
CA LEU A 98 -7.39 -14.22 -9.77
C LEU A 98 -6.19 -13.25 -9.65
N ALA A 99 -6.10 -12.52 -8.56
CA ALA A 99 -5.00 -11.59 -8.32
C ALA A 99 -3.65 -12.33 -8.25
N PHE A 100 -3.61 -13.47 -7.58
CA PHE A 100 -2.43 -14.32 -7.52
C PHE A 100 -2.02 -14.83 -8.90
N ASP A 101 -2.97 -15.27 -9.72
CA ASP A 101 -2.69 -15.75 -11.08
C ASP A 101 -2.21 -14.63 -12.02
N ILE A 102 -2.74 -13.42 -11.87
CA ILE A 102 -2.28 -12.25 -12.63
C ILE A 102 -0.84 -11.88 -12.24
N VAL A 103 -0.56 -11.77 -10.95
CA VAL A 103 0.77 -11.37 -10.44
C VAL A 103 1.83 -12.41 -10.76
N THR A 104 1.48 -13.70 -10.74
CA THR A 104 2.39 -14.81 -11.08
C THR A 104 2.46 -15.11 -12.58
N GLY A 105 1.70 -14.39 -13.43
CA GLY A 105 1.71 -14.58 -14.88
C GLY A 105 0.97 -15.83 -15.36
N ARG A 106 0.09 -16.40 -14.54
CA ARG A 106 -0.71 -17.59 -14.89
C ARG A 106 -2.10 -17.25 -15.43
N ALA A 107 -2.56 -16.00 -15.25
CA ALA A 107 -3.86 -15.56 -15.74
C ALA A 107 -3.89 -15.38 -17.24
N SER A 108 -5.12 -15.42 -17.81
CA SER A 108 -5.31 -15.14 -19.22
C SER A 108 -5.02 -13.66 -19.56
N ALA A 109 -4.61 -13.38 -20.81
CA ALA A 109 -4.39 -12.01 -21.27
C ALA A 109 -5.63 -11.12 -21.13
N ALA A 110 -6.84 -11.70 -21.25
CA ALA A 110 -8.11 -11.00 -21.09
C ALA A 110 -8.33 -10.58 -19.63
N ASP A 111 -8.01 -11.42 -18.66
CA ASP A 111 -8.12 -11.12 -17.22
C ASP A 111 -7.10 -10.05 -16.82
N VAL A 112 -5.85 -10.15 -17.30
CA VAL A 112 -4.82 -9.14 -17.08
C VAL A 112 -5.28 -7.78 -17.61
N ALA A 113 -5.78 -7.71 -18.85
CA ALA A 113 -6.24 -6.46 -19.45
C ALA A 113 -7.44 -5.86 -18.73
N ARG A 114 -8.29 -6.69 -18.10
CA ARG A 114 -9.52 -6.27 -17.43
C ARG A 114 -9.28 -5.80 -15.98
N PHE A 115 -8.39 -6.44 -15.26
CA PHE A 115 -8.25 -6.26 -13.81
C PHE A 115 -6.90 -5.69 -13.37
N ASP A 116 -5.85 -5.79 -14.18
CA ASP A 116 -4.53 -5.25 -13.85
C ASP A 116 -4.38 -3.79 -14.29
N VAL A 117 -5.02 -2.91 -13.56
CA VAL A 117 -4.97 -1.46 -13.83
C VAL A 117 -3.59 -0.86 -13.54
N THR A 118 -2.81 -1.49 -12.64
CA THR A 118 -1.47 -1.02 -12.23
C THR A 118 -0.37 -1.46 -13.19
N GLY A 119 -0.48 -2.68 -13.76
CA GLY A 119 0.46 -3.19 -14.75
C GLY A 119 0.43 -2.42 -16.07
N ALA A 120 -0.76 -1.96 -16.50
CA ALA A 120 -0.91 -1.17 -17.70
C ALA A 120 -0.23 0.21 -17.59
N ALA A 121 -0.24 0.83 -16.42
CA ALA A 121 0.43 2.11 -16.17
C ALA A 121 1.96 1.99 -16.21
N SER A 122 2.51 0.88 -15.70
CA SER A 122 3.96 0.61 -15.71
C SER A 122 4.49 0.38 -17.14
N VAL A 123 3.75 -0.35 -17.97
CA VAL A 123 4.14 -0.60 -19.38
C VAL A 123 4.07 0.68 -20.21
N ALA A 124 3.08 1.55 -19.97
CA ALA A 124 2.96 2.84 -20.63
C ALA A 124 4.10 3.81 -20.26
N ALA A 125 4.52 3.82 -18.99
CA ALA A 125 5.65 4.64 -18.52
C ALA A 125 6.98 4.18 -19.11
N SER A 126 7.19 2.88 -19.27
CA SER A 126 8.37 2.28 -19.88
C SER A 126 8.48 2.58 -21.38
N SER A 127 7.35 2.59 -22.11
CA SER A 127 7.32 2.87 -23.55
C SER A 127 7.59 4.34 -23.87
N VAL A 128 7.17 5.26 -22.98
CA VAL A 128 7.42 6.72 -23.15
C VAL A 128 8.89 7.06 -22.87
N ALA A 129 9.54 6.37 -21.94
CA ALA A 129 10.97 6.58 -21.65
C ALA A 129 11.89 6.11 -22.78
N SER A 130 11.49 5.06 -23.52
CA SER A 130 12.27 4.52 -24.66
C SER A 130 12.24 5.41 -25.91
N ASN A 131 11.15 6.17 -26.09
CA ASN A 131 10.99 7.02 -27.29
C ASN A 131 11.65 8.41 -27.18
N LYS A 132 12.26 8.75 -26.03
CA LYS A 132 12.94 10.03 -25.80
C LYS A 132 14.45 9.97 -26.03
N LYS A 133 15.00 8.81 -26.40
CA LYS A 133 16.44 8.60 -26.66
C LYS A 133 16.83 8.53 -28.13
N GLU A 134 15.88 8.65 -29.07
CA GLU A 134 16.12 8.61 -30.51
C GLU A 134 15.66 9.90 -31.25
N ALA A 135 15.72 11.03 -30.54
CA ALA A 135 15.49 12.32 -31.18
C ALA A 135 16.66 13.27 -30.93
#